data_f71be2354295bf7920f3bd175d1ce034
#
_entry.id   f71be2354295bf7920f3bd175d1ce034
#
_cell.length_a   1.000
_cell.length_b   1.000
_cell.length_c   1.000
_cell.angle_alpha   90.00
_cell.angle_beta   90.00
_cell.angle_gamma   90.00
#
_symmetry.space_group_name_H-M   'P 1'
#
loop_
_entity.id
_entity.type
_entity.pdbx_description
1 polymer ?
#
loop_
_entity_poly.entity_id
_entity_poly.type
_entity_poly.pdbx_seq_one_letter_code
_entity_poly.pdbx_strand_id
1 'polypeptide(L)'
;KALTTRAQDFSAWYNELIARAELADYSPVRGCMVIRPNGFAIWEHMQSALDRMFKDTGVQNAYFPVFIPQSFLAKEAEHVEGFAPETAVVTHAGGKELEEPLVVRPTSETIIGAMMAKWIQSHRDLPLLLNQWCNVVRWEMRTRLFLRTTEFLWQEGHTAHATEADAEAKTLEILQIYRRFQEEYLAIPVVSGRKSEGEKFAGALRTYALEGLMQDNKALQLATSHNLGQNFAKAFDITYQTADGGLEHVWNTSWGSSTRMIGGMIMAHSDDAGFVCPPRLAQWQVVIVPIYKTDSERATVFEAAT
;
A
#
# COMPACT_ATOMS: atom_id res chain seq x y z
N LYS A 1 -25.24 -18.65 13.88
CA LYS A 1 -25.93 -18.32 12.60
C LYS A 1 -24.96 -18.63 11.46
N ALA A 2 -25.41 -19.28 10.38
CA ALA A 2 -24.59 -19.55 9.21
C ALA A 2 -24.20 -18.24 8.51
N LEU A 3 -23.09 -18.23 7.75
CA LEU A 3 -22.75 -17.10 6.87
C LEU A 3 -23.81 -16.95 5.77
N THR A 4 -24.08 -15.74 5.35
CA THR A 4 -24.69 -15.50 4.04
C THR A 4 -23.80 -16.12 2.97
N THR A 5 -24.36 -16.87 2.02
CA THR A 5 -23.53 -17.49 0.98
C THR A 5 -23.12 -16.48 -0.09
N ARG A 6 -21.99 -16.72 -0.77
CA ARG A 6 -21.53 -15.89 -1.88
C ARG A 6 -22.56 -15.76 -2.99
N ALA A 7 -23.30 -16.83 -3.24
CA ALA A 7 -24.35 -16.85 -4.28
C ALA A 7 -25.59 -16.05 -3.89
N GLN A 8 -25.90 -15.92 -2.60
CA GLN A 8 -27.01 -15.11 -2.11
C GLN A 8 -26.71 -13.61 -2.14
N ASP A 9 -25.58 -13.22 -1.54
CA ASP A 9 -25.11 -11.83 -1.48
C ASP A 9 -23.61 -11.81 -1.19
N PHE A 10 -22.80 -11.59 -2.22
CA PHE A 10 -21.35 -11.55 -2.10
C PHE A 10 -20.84 -10.43 -1.19
N SER A 11 -21.56 -9.30 -1.16
CA SER A 11 -21.17 -8.16 -0.32
C SER A 11 -21.46 -8.43 1.15
N ALA A 12 -22.64 -8.99 1.47
CA ALA A 12 -23.00 -9.39 2.82
C ALA A 12 -22.05 -10.49 3.33
N TRP A 13 -21.80 -11.53 2.51
CA TRP A 13 -20.84 -12.59 2.81
C TRP A 13 -19.47 -12.02 3.20
N TYR A 14 -18.93 -11.12 2.40
CA TYR A 14 -17.62 -10.50 2.62
C TYR A 14 -17.54 -9.78 3.98
N ASN A 15 -18.54 -8.94 4.29
CA ASN A 15 -18.56 -8.19 5.55
C ASN A 15 -18.78 -9.10 6.77
N GLU A 16 -19.68 -10.07 6.67
CA GLU A 16 -19.91 -11.06 7.74
C GLU A 16 -18.67 -11.91 8.01
N LEU A 17 -17.94 -12.28 6.97
CA LEU A 17 -16.71 -13.05 7.08
C LEU A 17 -15.61 -12.30 7.82
N ILE A 18 -15.37 -11.03 7.47
CA ILE A 18 -14.41 -10.17 8.15
C ILE A 18 -14.74 -10.05 9.64
N ALA A 19 -16.01 -9.81 9.97
CA ALA A 19 -16.45 -9.67 11.36
C ALA A 19 -16.26 -10.97 12.15
N ARG A 20 -16.62 -12.12 11.56
CA ARG A 20 -16.51 -13.42 12.24
C ARG A 20 -15.09 -13.92 12.40
N ALA A 21 -14.24 -13.67 11.40
CA ALA A 21 -12.82 -13.99 11.48
C ALA A 21 -12.05 -12.98 12.34
N GLU A 22 -12.76 -11.98 12.88
CA GLU A 22 -12.18 -10.95 13.74
C GLU A 22 -11.00 -10.20 13.09
N LEU A 23 -11.11 -9.93 11.78
CA LEU A 23 -10.04 -9.28 11.01
C LEU A 23 -10.07 -7.75 11.12
N ALA A 24 -11.27 -7.17 11.06
CA ALA A 24 -11.46 -5.73 11.14
C ALA A 24 -12.87 -5.39 11.63
N ASP A 25 -13.06 -4.14 12.06
CA ASP A 25 -14.35 -3.59 12.47
C ASP A 25 -14.45 -2.11 12.03
N TYR A 26 -15.67 -1.59 12.03
CA TYR A 26 -15.92 -0.17 11.79
C TYR A 26 -15.53 0.65 13.02
N SER A 27 -14.82 1.74 12.81
CA SER A 27 -14.51 2.69 13.88
C SER A 27 -15.65 3.69 14.07
N PRO A 28 -15.67 4.46 15.19
CA PRO A 28 -16.56 5.61 15.35
C PRO A 28 -16.34 6.70 14.29
N VAL A 29 -15.17 6.74 13.65
CA VAL A 29 -14.87 7.67 12.56
C VAL A 29 -15.33 7.05 11.25
N ARG A 30 -16.32 7.71 10.62
CA ARG A 30 -16.93 7.20 9.38
C ARG A 30 -15.86 6.96 8.31
N GLY A 31 -15.90 5.76 7.73
CA GLY A 31 -15.00 5.36 6.65
C GLY A 31 -13.62 4.86 7.10
N CYS A 32 -13.28 5.03 8.37
CA CYS A 32 -12.06 4.47 8.95
C CYS A 32 -12.35 3.11 9.60
N MET A 33 -11.46 2.15 9.38
CA MET A 33 -11.58 0.82 9.99
C MET A 33 -10.62 0.66 11.17
N VAL A 34 -11.00 -0.21 12.11
CA VAL A 34 -10.08 -0.80 13.08
C VAL A 34 -9.62 -2.14 12.51
N ILE A 35 -8.32 -2.32 12.30
CA ILE A 35 -7.75 -3.63 11.97
C ILE A 35 -7.53 -4.35 13.30
N ARG A 36 -8.25 -5.46 13.51
CA ARG A 36 -8.16 -6.25 14.75
C ARG A 36 -6.87 -7.10 14.76
N PRO A 37 -6.46 -7.66 15.91
CA PRO A 37 -5.19 -8.39 16.02
C PRO A 37 -5.00 -9.49 14.95
N ASN A 38 -6.05 -10.26 14.62
CA ASN A 38 -5.95 -11.29 13.58
C ASN A 38 -5.66 -10.71 12.20
N GLY A 39 -6.32 -9.62 11.83
CA GLY A 39 -6.07 -8.92 10.57
C GLY A 39 -4.72 -8.22 10.55
N PHE A 40 -4.30 -7.67 11.70
CA PHE A 40 -3.03 -6.97 11.80
C PHE A 40 -1.83 -7.92 11.72
N ALA A 41 -1.94 -9.11 12.30
CA ALA A 41 -0.90 -10.15 12.17
C ALA A 41 -0.66 -10.56 10.70
N ILE A 42 -1.73 -10.64 9.90
CA ILE A 42 -1.61 -10.86 8.45
C ILE A 42 -0.85 -9.70 7.79
N TRP A 43 -1.17 -8.46 8.15
CA TRP A 43 -0.48 -7.28 7.65
C TRP A 43 1.01 -7.27 8.02
N GLU A 44 1.37 -7.63 9.24
CA GLU A 44 2.76 -7.73 9.69
C GLU A 44 3.55 -8.77 8.87
N HIS A 45 2.94 -9.93 8.55
CA HIS A 45 3.55 -10.93 7.69
C HIS A 45 3.74 -10.42 6.25
N MET A 46 2.72 -9.71 5.69
CA MET A 46 2.83 -9.07 4.38
C MET A 46 3.94 -8.03 4.36
N GLN A 47 3.96 -7.16 5.36
CA GLN A 47 4.97 -6.11 5.53
C GLN A 47 6.38 -6.72 5.62
N SER A 48 6.57 -7.70 6.49
CA SER A 48 7.87 -8.36 6.67
C SER A 48 8.39 -9.00 5.38
N ALA A 49 7.52 -9.65 4.60
CA ALA A 49 7.90 -10.30 3.35
C ALA A 49 8.25 -9.28 2.26
N LEU A 50 7.39 -8.29 2.02
CA LEU A 50 7.61 -7.24 1.02
C LEU A 50 8.80 -6.36 1.38
N ASP A 51 8.95 -5.96 2.63
CA ASP A 51 10.07 -5.14 3.10
C ASP A 51 11.43 -5.78 2.79
N ARG A 52 11.52 -7.09 3.00
CA ARG A 52 12.72 -7.87 2.63
C ARG A 52 12.97 -7.84 1.13
N MET A 53 11.94 -8.09 0.32
CA MET A 53 12.06 -8.08 -1.14
C MET A 53 12.51 -6.71 -1.66
N PHE A 54 12.01 -5.60 -1.08
CA PHE A 54 12.46 -4.25 -1.45
C PHE A 54 13.92 -4.00 -1.05
N LYS A 55 14.29 -4.36 0.18
CA LYS A 55 15.68 -4.21 0.69
C LYS A 55 16.69 -4.99 -0.13
N ASP A 56 16.32 -6.17 -0.64
CA ASP A 56 17.16 -6.97 -1.53
C ASP A 56 17.52 -6.25 -2.84
N THR A 57 16.78 -5.19 -3.21
CA THR A 57 17.05 -4.33 -4.37
C THR A 57 17.69 -3.00 -4.02
N GLY A 58 18.18 -2.84 -2.79
CA GLY A 58 18.84 -1.63 -2.30
C GLY A 58 17.91 -0.54 -1.79
N VAL A 59 16.60 -0.77 -1.75
CA VAL A 59 15.63 0.18 -1.21
C VAL A 59 15.79 0.30 0.30
N GLN A 60 15.73 1.52 0.81
CA GLN A 60 15.84 1.83 2.24
C GLN A 60 14.53 2.43 2.77
N ASN A 61 14.15 2.05 3.99
CA ASN A 61 12.99 2.63 4.63
C ASN A 61 13.32 4.02 5.21
N ALA A 62 12.38 4.95 5.01
CA ALA A 62 12.38 6.27 5.63
C ALA A 62 10.99 6.55 6.21
N TYR A 63 10.84 7.63 6.95
CA TYR A 63 9.56 8.11 7.46
C TYR A 63 9.40 9.61 7.23
N PHE A 64 8.27 10.01 6.69
CA PHE A 64 7.92 11.39 6.40
C PHE A 64 6.70 11.81 7.21
N PRO A 65 6.56 13.09 7.56
CA PRO A 65 5.44 13.61 8.33
C PRO A 65 4.08 13.30 7.70
N VAL A 66 3.08 13.08 8.55
CA VAL A 66 1.68 12.86 8.12
C VAL A 66 1.07 14.15 7.55
N PHE A 67 1.54 15.31 7.97
CA PHE A 67 1.04 16.61 7.55
C PHE A 67 1.88 17.17 6.40
N ILE A 68 1.20 17.69 5.38
CA ILE A 68 1.79 18.35 4.23
C ILE A 68 1.26 19.78 4.18
N PRO A 69 2.11 20.82 4.04
CA PRO A 69 1.64 22.18 3.83
C PRO A 69 0.73 22.25 2.60
N GLN A 70 -0.41 22.94 2.70
CA GLN A 70 -1.37 23.02 1.59
C GLN A 70 -0.76 23.64 0.33
N SER A 71 0.18 24.57 0.48
CA SER A 71 0.93 25.19 -0.61
C SER A 71 1.71 24.18 -1.46
N PHE A 72 2.14 23.07 -0.88
CA PHE A 72 2.86 22.03 -1.64
C PHE A 72 1.94 21.32 -2.63
N LEU A 73 0.71 21.03 -2.23
CA LEU A 73 -0.28 20.43 -3.13
C LEU A 73 -0.74 21.40 -4.22
N ALA A 74 -0.86 22.68 -3.90
CA ALA A 74 -1.14 23.70 -4.90
C ALA A 74 -0.02 23.80 -5.96
N LYS A 75 1.23 23.77 -5.51
CA LYS A 75 2.41 23.75 -6.41
C LYS A 75 2.44 22.51 -7.31
N GLU A 76 2.06 21.36 -6.79
CA GLU A 76 1.92 20.13 -7.57
C GLU A 76 0.81 20.25 -8.61
N ALA A 77 -0.35 20.76 -8.22
CA ALA A 77 -1.51 20.92 -9.10
C ALA A 77 -1.23 21.85 -10.31
N GLU A 78 -0.32 22.80 -10.19
CA GLU A 78 0.12 23.66 -11.29
C GLU A 78 0.93 22.89 -12.35
N HIS A 79 1.57 21.79 -11.98
CA HIS A 79 2.46 21.01 -12.84
C HIS A 79 1.93 19.63 -13.19
N VAL A 80 0.93 19.13 -12.43
CA VAL A 80 0.36 17.80 -12.57
C VAL A 80 -1.13 17.92 -12.82
N GLU A 81 -1.53 17.84 -14.08
CA GLU A 81 -2.93 17.91 -14.49
C GLU A 81 -3.73 16.72 -13.92
N GLY A 82 -4.88 17.01 -13.30
CA GLY A 82 -5.82 16.00 -12.80
C GLY A 82 -5.53 15.46 -11.40
N PHE A 83 -4.51 15.97 -10.68
CA PHE A 83 -4.27 15.60 -9.30
C PHE A 83 -5.10 16.48 -8.35
N ALA A 84 -6.25 15.96 -7.93
CA ALA A 84 -7.10 16.60 -6.93
C ALA A 84 -7.66 15.51 -5.96
N PRO A 85 -6.84 14.98 -5.06
CA PRO A 85 -7.32 14.01 -4.08
C PRO A 85 -8.31 14.69 -3.13
N GLU A 86 -9.38 13.99 -2.78
CA GLU A 86 -10.25 14.40 -1.67
C GLU A 86 -9.45 14.28 -0.38
N THR A 87 -9.08 15.42 0.20
CA THR A 87 -8.14 15.50 1.32
C THR A 87 -8.85 15.89 2.61
N ALA A 88 -8.33 15.41 3.74
CA ALA A 88 -8.62 15.94 5.05
C ALA A 88 -7.67 17.11 5.35
N VAL A 89 -8.21 18.24 5.75
CA VAL A 89 -7.44 19.47 5.99
C VAL A 89 -7.52 19.87 7.46
N VAL A 90 -6.38 20.14 8.07
CA VAL A 90 -6.24 20.63 9.44
C VAL A 90 -6.05 22.14 9.39
N THR A 91 -7.02 22.87 9.94
CA THR A 91 -7.02 24.34 9.99
C THR A 91 -6.66 24.89 11.37
N HIS A 92 -6.75 24.06 12.42
CA HIS A 92 -6.48 24.44 13.81
C HIS A 92 -5.54 23.44 14.48
N ALA A 93 -4.58 23.93 15.25
CA ALA A 93 -3.74 23.12 16.12
C ALA A 93 -3.26 23.96 17.32
N GLY A 94 -3.03 23.31 18.47
CA GLY A 94 -2.61 24.00 19.70
C GLY A 94 -3.64 25.04 20.19
N GLY A 95 -4.92 24.86 19.87
CA GLY A 95 -6.00 25.79 20.26
C GLY A 95 -6.08 27.06 19.42
N LYS A 96 -5.35 27.15 18.31
CA LYS A 96 -5.33 28.31 17.41
C LYS A 96 -5.53 27.91 15.97
N GLU A 97 -6.01 28.80 15.15
CA GLU A 97 -5.99 28.69 13.70
C GLU A 97 -4.55 28.71 13.18
N LEU A 98 -4.26 27.83 12.24
CA LEU A 98 -2.96 27.78 11.60
C LEU A 98 -2.81 28.90 10.56
N GLU A 99 -1.63 29.50 10.46
CA GLU A 99 -1.31 30.49 9.42
C GLU A 99 -1.43 29.88 8.02
N GLU A 100 -1.04 28.61 7.88
CA GLU A 100 -1.20 27.81 6.68
C GLU A 100 -1.90 26.49 7.05
N PRO A 101 -2.99 26.10 6.38
CA PRO A 101 -3.63 24.81 6.56
C PRO A 101 -2.68 23.66 6.22
N LEU A 102 -2.82 22.55 6.93
CA LEU A 102 -2.07 21.31 6.70
C LEU A 102 -3.01 20.25 6.14
N VAL A 103 -2.53 19.52 5.13
CA VAL A 103 -3.26 18.41 4.55
C VAL A 103 -2.75 17.12 5.20
N VAL A 104 -3.66 16.26 5.62
CA VAL A 104 -3.31 14.89 6.00
C VAL A 104 -2.96 14.12 4.72
N ARG A 105 -1.75 13.60 4.62
CA ARG A 105 -1.21 13.04 3.37
C ARG A 105 -2.16 12.03 2.70
N PRO A 106 -2.55 12.28 1.45
CA PRO A 106 -3.26 11.30 0.62
C PRO A 106 -2.29 10.37 -0.13
N THR A 107 -1.08 10.83 -0.31
CA THR A 107 0.14 10.23 -0.85
C THR A 107 1.30 11.19 -0.55
N SER A 108 2.54 10.79 -0.73
CA SER A 108 3.69 11.56 -0.20
C SER A 108 4.64 12.09 -1.27
N GLU A 109 4.28 12.07 -2.56
CA GLU A 109 5.16 12.59 -3.63
C GLU A 109 5.64 14.01 -3.35
N THR A 110 4.77 14.89 -2.86
CA THR A 110 5.06 16.30 -2.61
C THR A 110 6.09 16.50 -1.50
N ILE A 111 5.84 15.91 -0.33
CA ILE A 111 6.76 16.07 0.81
C ILE A 111 8.09 15.35 0.57
N ILE A 112 8.04 14.18 -0.08
CA ILE A 112 9.25 13.43 -0.43
C ILE A 112 10.03 14.17 -1.51
N GLY A 113 9.35 14.72 -2.53
CA GLY A 113 9.98 15.53 -3.58
C GLY A 113 10.71 16.74 -3.03
N ALA A 114 10.09 17.47 -2.09
CA ALA A 114 10.73 18.60 -1.43
C ALA A 114 11.99 18.20 -0.63
N MET A 115 11.99 17.01 -0.02
CA MET A 115 13.17 16.50 0.69
C MET A 115 14.23 15.96 -0.27
N MET A 116 13.83 15.31 -1.36
CA MET A 116 14.75 14.88 -2.41
C MET A 116 15.50 16.08 -3.03
N ALA A 117 14.80 17.20 -3.29
CA ALA A 117 15.42 18.42 -3.78
C ALA A 117 16.53 18.96 -2.84
N LYS A 118 16.36 18.73 -1.54
CA LYS A 118 17.36 19.11 -0.53
C LYS A 118 18.52 18.13 -0.43
N TRP A 119 18.24 16.82 -0.58
CA TRP A 119 19.23 15.75 -0.33
C TRP A 119 20.08 15.43 -1.57
N ILE A 120 19.49 15.52 -2.78
CA ILE A 120 20.16 15.22 -4.03
C ILE A 120 20.85 16.49 -4.51
N GLN A 121 22.20 16.47 -4.58
CA GLN A 121 23.02 17.58 -5.02
C GLN A 121 23.91 17.20 -6.20
N SER A 122 24.31 15.95 -6.30
CA SER A 122 25.21 15.47 -7.34
C SER A 122 24.81 14.08 -7.86
N HIS A 123 25.41 13.69 -9.00
CA HIS A 123 25.24 12.35 -9.57
C HIS A 123 25.62 11.22 -8.61
N ARG A 124 26.40 11.51 -7.55
CA ARG A 124 26.82 10.52 -6.54
C ARG A 124 25.71 10.19 -5.54
N ASP A 125 24.69 11.03 -5.47
CA ASP A 125 23.52 10.82 -4.59
C ASP A 125 22.45 9.96 -5.26
N LEU A 126 22.68 9.56 -6.53
CA LEU A 126 21.77 8.76 -7.34
C LEU A 126 22.30 7.32 -7.55
N PRO A 127 21.42 6.31 -7.61
CA PRO A 127 19.99 6.42 -7.38
C PRO A 127 19.65 6.58 -5.90
N LEU A 128 18.65 7.39 -5.57
CA LEU A 128 18.05 7.46 -4.24
C LEU A 128 16.80 6.56 -4.23
N LEU A 129 16.80 5.53 -3.38
CA LEU A 129 15.78 4.47 -3.37
C LEU A 129 15.12 4.41 -2.00
N LEU A 130 13.92 4.99 -1.87
CA LEU A 130 13.22 5.10 -0.59
C LEU A 130 11.88 4.35 -0.61
N ASN A 131 11.50 3.85 0.56
CA ASN A 131 10.20 3.30 0.86
C ASN A 131 9.74 3.80 2.23
N GLN A 132 8.44 3.99 2.41
CA GLN A 132 7.87 4.20 3.74
C GLN A 132 6.65 3.31 3.97
N TRP A 133 6.57 2.74 5.16
CA TRP A 133 5.38 2.07 5.68
C TRP A 133 4.60 3.07 6.51
N CYS A 134 3.39 3.38 6.10
CA CYS A 134 2.61 4.43 6.74
C CYS A 134 1.10 4.28 6.49
N ASN A 135 0.33 5.17 7.09
CA ASN A 135 -1.06 5.41 6.74
C ASN A 135 -1.17 6.56 5.73
N VAL A 136 -2.26 6.59 5.00
CA VAL A 136 -2.71 7.75 4.22
C VAL A 136 -4.21 7.94 4.40
N VAL A 137 -4.69 9.15 4.13
CA VAL A 137 -6.10 9.53 4.23
C VAL A 137 -6.58 10.04 2.89
N ARG A 138 -7.58 9.35 2.33
CA ARG A 138 -8.31 9.76 1.13
C ARG A 138 -9.78 9.78 1.47
N TRP A 139 -10.41 10.96 1.46
CA TRP A 139 -11.79 11.12 1.94
C TRP A 139 -12.76 10.40 1.02
N GLU A 140 -13.12 9.18 1.39
CA GLU A 140 -13.89 8.27 0.56
C GLU A 140 -15.35 8.21 1.00
N MET A 141 -16.27 8.41 0.05
CA MET A 141 -17.70 8.43 0.35
C MET A 141 -18.34 7.04 0.42
N ARG A 142 -17.79 6.06 -0.29
CA ARG A 142 -18.30 4.69 -0.35
C ARG A 142 -17.24 3.72 0.13
N THR A 143 -17.27 3.44 1.42
CA THR A 143 -16.23 2.64 2.07
C THR A 143 -16.61 1.16 2.16
N ARG A 144 -15.60 0.30 2.12
CA ARG A 144 -15.67 -1.14 2.33
C ARG A 144 -14.39 -1.62 2.99
N LEU A 145 -14.51 -2.35 4.10
CA LEU A 145 -13.36 -2.80 4.90
C LEU A 145 -12.27 -3.44 4.04
N PHE A 146 -11.02 -3.07 4.25
CA PHE A 146 -9.81 -3.39 3.48
C PHE A 146 -9.78 -2.92 2.02
N LEU A 147 -10.88 -2.95 1.28
CA LEU A 147 -10.90 -2.65 -0.15
C LEU A 147 -10.86 -1.15 -0.46
N ARG A 148 -11.63 -0.37 0.30
CA ARG A 148 -11.77 1.07 0.11
C ARG A 148 -12.18 1.72 1.43
N THR A 149 -11.23 2.34 2.11
CA THR A 149 -11.45 3.03 3.39
C THR A 149 -10.87 4.43 3.33
N THR A 150 -11.39 5.32 4.15
CA THR A 150 -10.91 6.72 4.24
C THR A 150 -9.46 6.78 4.72
N GLU A 151 -9.12 6.01 5.74
CA GLU A 151 -7.76 5.78 6.17
C GLU A 151 -7.37 4.33 5.92
N PHE A 152 -6.14 4.09 5.46
CA PHE A 152 -5.60 2.74 5.28
C PHE A 152 -4.08 2.71 5.47
N LEU A 153 -3.57 1.53 5.80
CA LEU A 153 -2.14 1.26 5.83
C LEU A 153 -1.67 0.83 4.45
N TRP A 154 -0.49 1.28 4.11
CA TRP A 154 0.18 0.92 2.86
C TRP A 154 1.70 1.01 2.98
N GLN A 155 2.37 0.66 1.94
CA GLN A 155 3.71 1.10 1.64
C GLN A 155 3.68 1.97 0.38
N GLU A 156 4.52 2.96 0.35
CA GLU A 156 4.79 3.77 -0.82
C GLU A 156 6.30 3.90 -1.01
N GLY A 157 6.74 3.57 -2.21
CA GLY A 157 8.13 3.74 -2.59
C GLY A 157 8.29 4.93 -3.51
N HIS A 158 9.41 5.63 -3.36
CA HIS A 158 9.76 6.82 -4.14
C HIS A 158 11.23 6.78 -4.46
N THR A 159 11.57 6.87 -5.73
CA THR A 159 12.97 6.80 -6.15
C THR A 159 13.33 7.94 -7.10
N ALA A 160 14.64 8.25 -7.15
CA ALA A 160 15.19 9.21 -8.07
C ALA A 160 16.39 8.60 -8.80
N HIS A 161 16.47 8.81 -10.10
CA HIS A 161 17.46 8.23 -11.00
C HIS A 161 18.04 9.29 -11.93
N ALA A 162 19.24 9.03 -12.44
CA ALA A 162 19.89 9.93 -13.41
C ALA A 162 19.28 9.81 -14.82
N THR A 163 18.72 8.64 -15.19
CA THR A 163 18.23 8.41 -16.54
C THR A 163 16.80 7.86 -16.55
N GLU A 164 16.09 8.09 -17.67
CA GLU A 164 14.77 7.47 -17.89
C GLU A 164 14.85 5.95 -17.90
N ALA A 165 15.91 5.41 -18.48
CA ALA A 165 16.10 3.96 -18.59
C ALA A 165 16.22 3.30 -17.19
N ASP A 166 16.96 3.91 -16.27
CA ASP A 166 17.10 3.42 -14.89
C ASP A 166 15.77 3.52 -14.12
N ALA A 167 15.04 4.63 -14.29
CA ALA A 167 13.73 4.81 -13.69
C ALA A 167 12.73 3.77 -14.22
N GLU A 168 12.71 3.52 -15.53
CA GLU A 168 11.84 2.49 -16.11
C GLU A 168 12.22 1.08 -15.64
N ALA A 169 13.51 0.77 -15.60
CA ALA A 169 14.00 -0.51 -15.09
C ALA A 169 13.56 -0.74 -13.63
N LYS A 170 13.68 0.28 -12.76
CA LYS A 170 13.21 0.21 -11.37
C LYS A 170 11.70 0.05 -11.29
N THR A 171 10.93 0.77 -12.10
CA THR A 171 9.47 0.67 -12.17
C THR A 171 9.04 -0.76 -12.47
N LEU A 172 9.68 -1.41 -13.44
CA LEU A 172 9.38 -2.80 -13.83
C LEU A 172 9.90 -3.81 -12.82
N GLU A 173 11.07 -3.59 -12.20
CA GLU A 173 11.59 -4.43 -11.12
C GLU A 173 10.63 -4.51 -9.95
N ILE A 174 10.11 -3.38 -9.49
CA ILE A 174 9.12 -3.32 -8.41
C ILE A 174 7.81 -4.01 -8.82
N LEU A 175 7.37 -3.86 -10.05
CA LEU A 175 6.18 -4.57 -10.56
C LEU A 175 6.36 -6.08 -10.46
N GLN A 176 7.57 -6.62 -10.76
CA GLN A 176 7.88 -8.05 -10.64
C GLN A 176 7.93 -8.49 -9.16
N ILE A 177 8.43 -7.64 -8.25
CA ILE A 177 8.39 -7.92 -6.80
C ILE A 177 6.94 -8.07 -6.34
N TYR A 178 6.07 -7.14 -6.71
CA TYR A 178 4.65 -7.24 -6.37
C TYR A 178 3.99 -8.48 -6.97
N ARG A 179 4.27 -8.80 -8.24
CA ARG A 179 3.77 -10.00 -8.88
C ARG A 179 4.19 -11.26 -8.11
N ARG A 180 5.48 -11.39 -7.84
CA ARG A 180 6.03 -12.51 -7.08
C ARG A 180 5.38 -12.62 -5.69
N PHE A 181 5.21 -11.49 -4.99
CA PHE A 181 4.54 -11.48 -3.69
C PHE A 181 3.10 -11.96 -3.79
N GLN A 182 2.35 -11.47 -4.78
CA GLN A 182 0.94 -11.85 -4.94
C GLN A 182 0.77 -13.31 -5.34
N GLU A 183 1.62 -13.84 -6.21
CA GLU A 183 1.56 -15.23 -6.63
C GLU A 183 2.09 -16.21 -5.56
N GLU A 184 3.19 -15.88 -4.86
CA GLU A 184 3.84 -16.80 -3.92
C GLU A 184 3.36 -16.70 -2.47
N TYR A 185 2.89 -15.53 -2.03
CA TYR A 185 2.45 -15.29 -0.65
C TYR A 185 0.94 -15.17 -0.54
N LEU A 186 0.32 -14.36 -1.38
CA LEU A 186 -1.14 -14.24 -1.44
C LEU A 186 -1.78 -15.39 -2.21
N ALA A 187 -1.03 -16.15 -2.99
CA ALA A 187 -1.49 -17.22 -3.86
C ALA A 187 -2.58 -16.75 -4.85
N ILE A 188 -2.50 -15.50 -5.30
CA ILE A 188 -3.44 -14.90 -6.26
C ILE A 188 -2.73 -14.79 -7.61
N PRO A 189 -3.19 -15.50 -8.65
CA PRO A 189 -2.73 -15.25 -10.02
C PRO A 189 -3.09 -13.82 -10.44
N VAL A 190 -2.13 -13.12 -11.01
CA VAL A 190 -2.32 -11.71 -11.42
C VAL A 190 -1.95 -11.48 -12.87
N VAL A 191 -2.66 -10.54 -13.47
CA VAL A 191 -2.35 -10.00 -14.79
C VAL A 191 -1.64 -8.66 -14.60
N SER A 192 -0.47 -8.51 -15.23
CA SER A 192 0.25 -7.25 -15.28
C SER A 192 -0.06 -6.51 -16.57
N GLY A 193 -0.24 -5.20 -16.50
CA GLY A 193 -0.51 -4.39 -17.68
C GLY A 193 -0.13 -2.93 -17.48
N ARG A 194 0.09 -2.24 -18.60
CA ARG A 194 0.21 -0.78 -18.62
C ARG A 194 -1.19 -0.19 -18.70
N LYS A 195 -1.48 0.79 -17.83
CA LYS A 195 -2.73 1.55 -17.87
C LYS A 195 -2.81 2.46 -19.10
N SER A 196 -4.03 2.68 -19.56
CA SER A 196 -4.34 3.67 -20.61
C SER A 196 -4.00 5.09 -20.14
N GLU A 197 -3.88 6.02 -21.07
CA GLU A 197 -3.60 7.43 -20.75
C GLU A 197 -4.66 8.06 -19.85
N GLY A 198 -5.93 7.64 -19.97
CA GLY A 198 -7.03 8.14 -19.13
C GLY A 198 -7.09 7.55 -17.73
N GLU A 199 -6.37 6.44 -17.46
CA GLU A 199 -6.40 5.73 -16.17
C GLU A 199 -5.06 5.70 -15.44
N LYS A 200 -4.00 6.19 -16.07
CA LYS A 200 -2.69 6.28 -15.44
C LYS A 200 -2.72 7.23 -14.25
N PHE A 201 -1.80 7.05 -13.31
CA PHE A 201 -1.62 7.98 -12.19
C PHE A 201 -1.34 9.40 -12.73
N ALA A 202 -2.03 10.39 -12.18
CA ALA A 202 -1.87 11.79 -12.57
C ALA A 202 -0.39 12.21 -12.40
N GLY A 203 0.18 12.82 -13.43
CA GLY A 203 1.59 13.19 -13.48
C GLY A 203 2.57 12.07 -13.83
N ALA A 204 2.12 10.83 -13.94
CA ALA A 204 2.99 9.75 -14.40
C ALA A 204 3.19 9.76 -15.91
N LEU A 205 4.39 9.42 -16.36
CA LEU A 205 4.68 9.13 -17.75
C LEU A 205 4.04 7.79 -18.16
N ARG A 206 4.21 6.78 -17.30
CA ARG A 206 3.61 5.43 -17.45
C ARG A 206 3.18 4.88 -16.09
N THR A 207 2.06 4.19 -16.06
CA THR A 207 1.57 3.45 -14.89
C THR A 207 1.40 1.99 -15.25
N TYR A 208 1.97 1.12 -14.45
CA TYR A 208 1.75 -0.33 -14.49
C TYR A 208 0.92 -0.76 -13.30
N ALA A 209 0.05 -1.74 -13.49
CA ALA A 209 -0.79 -2.30 -12.45
C ALA A 209 -0.77 -3.82 -12.48
N LEU A 210 -1.05 -4.41 -11.32
CA LEU A 210 -1.35 -5.82 -11.17
C LEU A 210 -2.79 -5.97 -10.72
N GLU A 211 -3.54 -6.80 -11.44
CA GLU A 211 -4.94 -7.07 -11.15
C GLU A 211 -5.17 -8.58 -11.00
N GLY A 212 -5.88 -8.95 -9.96
CA GLY A 212 -6.36 -10.31 -9.71
C GLY A 212 -7.84 -10.44 -10.01
N LEU A 213 -8.26 -11.57 -10.57
CA LEU A 213 -9.67 -11.88 -10.76
C LEU A 213 -10.25 -12.45 -9.47
N MET A 214 -11.31 -11.78 -8.96
CA MET A 214 -12.00 -12.20 -7.74
C MET A 214 -13.16 -13.16 -8.04
N GLN A 215 -13.69 -13.81 -7.01
CA GLN A 215 -14.78 -14.80 -7.17
C GLN A 215 -16.10 -14.20 -7.65
N ASP A 216 -16.29 -12.89 -7.58
CA ASP A 216 -17.42 -12.16 -8.16
C ASP A 216 -17.21 -11.79 -9.64
N ASN A 217 -16.19 -12.36 -10.28
CA ASN A 217 -15.77 -12.10 -11.67
C ASN A 217 -15.36 -10.65 -11.95
N LYS A 218 -14.93 -9.91 -10.93
CA LYS A 218 -14.38 -8.57 -11.07
C LYS A 218 -12.88 -8.58 -10.88
N ALA A 219 -12.19 -7.75 -11.66
CA ALA A 219 -10.78 -7.48 -11.46
C ALA A 219 -10.58 -6.57 -10.25
N LEU A 220 -9.60 -6.87 -9.41
CA LEU A 220 -9.16 -6.04 -8.30
C LEU A 220 -7.72 -5.63 -8.51
N GLN A 221 -7.46 -4.32 -8.57
CA GLN A 221 -6.10 -3.77 -8.56
C GLN A 221 -5.46 -3.98 -7.18
N LEU A 222 -4.33 -4.67 -7.15
CA LEU A 222 -3.63 -5.05 -5.92
C LEU A 222 -2.35 -4.24 -5.67
N ALA A 223 -1.69 -3.79 -6.74
CA ALA A 223 -0.51 -2.94 -6.65
C ALA A 223 -0.32 -2.11 -7.92
N THR A 224 0.41 -1.01 -7.81
CA THR A 224 0.80 -0.15 -8.93
C THR A 224 2.26 0.24 -8.85
N SER A 225 2.87 0.46 -10.01
CA SER A 225 4.22 1.02 -10.14
C SER A 225 4.23 2.05 -11.27
N HIS A 226 4.78 3.23 -10.98
CA HIS A 226 4.69 4.41 -11.84
C HIS A 226 6.09 4.90 -12.22
N ASN A 227 6.32 5.07 -13.51
CA ASN A 227 7.38 5.94 -13.98
C ASN A 227 6.81 7.36 -14.04
N LEU A 228 7.28 8.24 -13.18
CA LEU A 228 6.80 9.63 -13.08
C LEU A 228 7.48 10.56 -14.10
N GLY A 229 8.50 10.04 -14.81
CA GLY A 229 9.32 10.88 -15.67
C GLY A 229 10.03 11.98 -14.88
N GLN A 230 10.01 13.20 -15.39
CA GLN A 230 10.56 14.40 -14.74
C GLN A 230 9.50 15.39 -14.25
N ASN A 231 8.21 15.02 -14.29
CA ASN A 231 7.14 15.96 -13.98
C ASN A 231 7.22 16.46 -12.54
N PHE A 232 7.36 15.54 -11.57
CA PHE A 232 7.53 15.89 -10.16
C PHE A 232 8.90 16.54 -9.90
N ALA A 233 9.96 16.08 -10.57
CA ALA A 233 11.29 16.68 -10.46
C ALA A 233 11.29 18.16 -10.89
N LYS A 234 10.58 18.51 -11.95
CA LYS A 234 10.41 19.90 -12.41
C LYS A 234 9.53 20.72 -11.46
N ALA A 235 8.45 20.12 -10.93
CA ALA A 235 7.56 20.78 -9.98
C ALA A 235 8.27 21.17 -8.67
N PHE A 236 9.16 20.32 -8.17
CA PHE A 236 9.89 20.52 -6.90
C PHE A 236 11.35 20.94 -7.08
N ASP A 237 11.79 21.17 -8.32
CA ASP A 237 13.16 21.55 -8.68
C ASP A 237 14.21 20.56 -8.16
N ILE A 238 13.94 19.26 -8.36
CA ILE A 238 14.83 18.19 -7.94
C ILE A 238 15.91 18.03 -9.01
N THR A 239 17.02 18.73 -8.82
CA THR A 239 18.15 18.77 -9.76
C THR A 239 19.41 18.18 -9.13
N TYR A 240 20.33 17.73 -9.97
CA TYR A 240 21.64 17.26 -9.56
C TYR A 240 22.73 17.72 -10.51
N GLN A 241 23.94 17.89 -9.98
CA GLN A 241 25.11 18.18 -10.80
C GLN A 241 25.60 16.89 -11.46
N THR A 242 25.69 16.91 -12.78
CA THR A 242 26.22 15.80 -13.58
C THR A 242 27.75 15.68 -13.43
N ALA A 243 28.33 14.57 -13.88
CA ALA A 243 29.77 14.31 -13.76
C ALA A 243 30.64 15.33 -14.57
N ASP A 244 30.07 15.89 -15.62
CA ASP A 244 30.70 16.92 -16.47
C ASP A 244 30.40 18.36 -16.00
N GLY A 245 29.72 18.54 -14.88
CA GLY A 245 29.46 19.84 -14.26
C GLY A 245 28.14 20.50 -14.70
N GLY A 246 27.34 19.85 -15.55
CA GLY A 246 26.00 20.32 -15.93
C GLY A 246 24.99 20.19 -14.77
N LEU A 247 23.78 20.70 -14.98
CA LEU A 247 22.65 20.57 -14.04
C LEU A 247 21.50 19.94 -14.77
N GLU A 248 20.96 18.83 -14.21
CA GLU A 248 19.86 18.09 -14.79
C GLU A 248 18.79 17.74 -13.74
N HIS A 249 17.54 17.58 -14.18
CA HIS A 249 16.47 17.06 -13.32
C HIS A 249 16.55 15.54 -13.24
N VAL A 250 16.24 15.00 -12.07
CA VAL A 250 16.15 13.54 -11.88
C VAL A 250 14.94 12.94 -12.59
N TRP A 251 14.97 11.64 -12.79
CA TRP A 251 13.82 10.82 -13.19
C TRP A 251 13.26 10.10 -11.97
N ASN A 252 11.96 10.31 -11.71
CA ASN A 252 11.32 9.76 -10.51
C ASN A 252 10.48 8.52 -10.82
N THR A 253 10.37 7.65 -9.81
CA THR A 253 9.34 6.60 -9.77
C THR A 253 8.57 6.68 -8.47
N SER A 254 7.32 6.21 -8.48
CA SER A 254 6.59 5.88 -7.25
C SER A 254 5.81 4.57 -7.42
N TRP A 255 5.58 3.87 -6.31
CA TRP A 255 4.94 2.57 -6.34
C TRP A 255 4.30 2.27 -4.98
N GLY A 256 3.18 1.53 -5.00
CA GLY A 256 2.42 1.29 -3.77
C GLY A 256 1.55 0.05 -3.79
N SER A 257 1.38 -0.52 -2.60
CA SER A 257 0.39 -1.53 -2.28
C SER A 257 -0.12 -1.35 -0.85
N SER A 258 -1.36 -1.75 -0.57
CA SER A 258 -2.04 -1.43 0.67
C SER A 258 -2.69 -2.65 1.31
N THR A 259 -3.31 -2.44 2.47
CA THR A 259 -4.20 -3.41 3.11
C THR A 259 -5.33 -3.92 2.22
N ARG A 260 -5.55 -3.32 1.03
CA ARG A 260 -6.42 -3.89 -0.01
C ARG A 260 -6.06 -5.32 -0.39
N MET A 261 -4.78 -5.68 -0.29
CA MET A 261 -4.33 -7.05 -0.54
C MET A 261 -4.98 -8.08 0.39
N ILE A 262 -5.29 -7.70 1.65
CA ILE A 262 -6.03 -8.54 2.59
C ILE A 262 -7.45 -8.77 2.05
N GLY A 263 -8.11 -7.71 1.58
CA GLY A 263 -9.43 -7.83 0.96
C GLY A 263 -9.42 -8.73 -0.29
N GLY A 264 -8.42 -8.58 -1.14
CA GLY A 264 -8.21 -9.45 -2.30
C GLY A 264 -8.01 -10.92 -1.91
N MET A 265 -7.20 -11.18 -0.88
CA MET A 265 -6.98 -12.52 -0.34
C MET A 265 -8.27 -13.16 0.18
N ILE A 266 -9.07 -12.40 0.92
CA ILE A 266 -10.40 -12.86 1.39
C ILE A 266 -11.28 -13.23 0.20
N MET A 267 -11.37 -12.35 -0.79
CA MET A 267 -12.23 -12.55 -1.96
C MET A 267 -11.74 -13.67 -2.88
N ALA A 268 -10.44 -13.98 -2.89
CA ALA A 268 -9.87 -15.02 -3.73
C ALA A 268 -9.99 -16.42 -3.12
N HIS A 269 -9.82 -16.55 -1.80
CA HIS A 269 -9.63 -17.86 -1.17
C HIS A 269 -10.74 -18.31 -0.24
N SER A 270 -11.44 -17.36 0.41
CA SER A 270 -12.47 -17.71 1.38
C SER A 270 -13.73 -18.28 0.70
N ASP A 271 -14.50 -19.04 1.47
CA ASP A 271 -15.68 -19.71 0.96
C ASP A 271 -16.90 -19.52 1.90
N ASP A 272 -17.96 -20.28 1.67
CA ASP A 272 -19.18 -20.19 2.47
C ASP A 272 -19.04 -20.89 3.84
N ALA A 273 -17.95 -21.65 4.05
CA ALA A 273 -17.62 -22.25 5.34
C ALA A 273 -16.84 -21.29 6.25
N GLY A 274 -16.03 -20.37 5.65
CA GLY A 274 -15.30 -19.40 6.44
C GLY A 274 -14.09 -18.75 5.76
N PHE A 275 -13.28 -18.09 6.58
CA PHE A 275 -12.06 -17.43 6.18
C PHE A 275 -10.96 -18.44 5.85
N VAL A 276 -10.32 -18.26 4.70
CA VAL A 276 -9.15 -19.04 4.27
C VAL A 276 -7.97 -18.09 4.04
N CYS A 277 -6.86 -18.37 4.72
CA CYS A 277 -5.63 -17.61 4.64
C CYS A 277 -4.51 -18.49 4.10
N PRO A 278 -3.74 -18.04 3.11
CA PRO A 278 -2.52 -18.74 2.70
C PRO A 278 -1.57 -18.97 3.88
N PRO A 279 -0.96 -20.16 4.05
CA PRO A 279 -0.17 -20.49 5.24
C PRO A 279 0.98 -19.52 5.52
N ARG A 280 1.62 -18.95 4.49
CA ARG A 280 2.72 -17.98 4.64
C ARG A 280 2.29 -16.66 5.30
N LEU A 281 1.00 -16.34 5.28
CA LEU A 281 0.43 -15.11 5.83
C LEU A 281 -0.43 -15.36 7.06
N ALA A 282 -0.75 -16.61 7.37
CA ALA A 282 -1.56 -16.97 8.52
C ALA A 282 -0.83 -16.63 9.83
N GLN A 283 -1.56 -16.05 10.79
CA GLN A 283 -1.04 -15.79 12.13
C GLN A 283 -0.53 -17.06 12.80
N TRP A 284 -1.31 -18.13 12.68
CA TRP A 284 -0.98 -19.47 13.18
C TRP A 284 -0.96 -20.44 12.01
N GLN A 285 0.20 -21.00 11.70
CA GLN A 285 0.37 -21.93 10.59
C GLN A 285 -0.13 -23.33 10.95
N VAL A 286 -0.02 -23.70 12.23
CA VAL A 286 -0.46 -24.98 12.78
C VAL A 286 -1.16 -24.73 14.10
N VAL A 287 -2.35 -25.32 14.26
CA VAL A 287 -3.08 -25.33 15.53
C VAL A 287 -3.21 -26.76 16.01
N ILE A 288 -2.66 -27.05 17.18
CA ILE A 288 -2.77 -28.36 17.83
C ILE A 288 -3.97 -28.31 18.77
N VAL A 289 -4.96 -29.16 18.53
CA VAL A 289 -6.13 -29.30 19.39
C VAL A 289 -5.96 -30.54 20.24
N PRO A 290 -5.64 -30.41 21.55
CA PRO A 290 -5.46 -31.57 22.43
C PRO A 290 -6.82 -32.20 22.76
N ILE A 291 -6.96 -33.50 22.49
CA ILE A 291 -8.15 -34.26 22.79
C ILE A 291 -7.83 -35.27 23.92
N TYR A 292 -8.51 -35.15 25.03
CA TYR A 292 -8.35 -36.03 26.20
C TYR A 292 -9.68 -36.22 26.92
N LYS A 293 -9.82 -37.34 27.65
CA LYS A 293 -11.00 -37.66 28.45
C LYS A 293 -10.72 -37.71 29.95
N THR A 294 -9.47 -37.92 30.34
CA THR A 294 -9.04 -38.01 31.76
C THR A 294 -7.87 -37.07 32.03
N ASP A 295 -7.63 -36.72 33.28
CA ASP A 295 -6.51 -35.87 33.69
C ASP A 295 -5.14 -36.51 33.39
N SER A 296 -5.03 -37.82 33.43
CA SER A 296 -3.82 -38.54 33.06
C SER A 296 -3.54 -38.43 31.56
N GLU A 297 -4.55 -38.60 30.71
CA GLU A 297 -4.45 -38.41 29.25
C GLU A 297 -4.12 -36.94 28.92
N ARG A 298 -4.71 -35.98 29.66
CA ARG A 298 -4.42 -34.55 29.50
C ARG A 298 -2.92 -34.27 29.65
N ALA A 299 -2.30 -34.76 30.74
CA ALA A 299 -0.88 -34.58 30.99
C ALA A 299 -0.02 -35.10 29.81
N THR A 300 -0.31 -36.31 29.34
CA THR A 300 0.42 -36.94 28.23
C THR A 300 0.23 -36.19 26.91
N VAL A 301 -1.02 -35.76 26.61
CA VAL A 301 -1.32 -35.03 25.37
C VAL A 301 -0.68 -33.63 25.34
N PHE A 302 -0.69 -32.91 26.48
CA PHE A 302 -0.08 -31.61 26.56
C PHE A 302 1.47 -31.69 26.51
N GLU A 303 2.08 -32.72 27.11
CA GLU A 303 3.52 -33.00 27.00
C GLU A 303 3.92 -33.26 25.53
N ALA A 304 3.08 -33.99 24.77
CA ALA A 304 3.34 -34.28 23.36
C ALA A 304 3.08 -33.08 22.42
N ALA A 305 2.34 -32.06 22.88
CA ALA A 305 1.98 -30.87 22.10
C ALA A 305 2.95 -29.69 22.29
N THR A 306 3.86 -29.75 23.27
CA THR A 306 4.90 -28.76 23.54
C THR A 306 6.25 -29.17 22.96
#